data_ccd4229bd3fb392683c332f7919e899e
#
_entry.id   ccd4229bd3fb392683c332f7919e899e
#
_cell.length_a   1.000
_cell.length_b   1.000
_cell.length_c   1.000
_cell.angle_alpha   90.00
_cell.angle_beta   90.00
_cell.angle_gamma   90.00
#
_symmetry.space_group_name_H-M   'P 1'
#
loop_
_entity.id
_entity.type
_entity.pdbx_description
1 polymer ?
#
loop_
_entity_poly.entity_id
_entity_poly.type
_entity_poly.pdbx_seq_one_letter_code
_entity_poly.pdbx_strand_id
1 'polypeptide(L)'
;MLDRLLPAVIALIATPALAATDTIRLGMVLEPPGLDPTANAAAAIDEVVYANLFEGLTRFAPDGTIVPGLALEWQAKDNGAVYEFRLRQGVTFHDGATFDASDVVFSLDRARAEDSTNAQKQLFAGITGVEAVEPDLVRVTLDGPDGSFPWKMAWGDAVILDPASAAQAATAPVGTGPFRLGEWTQGDHITLEAFDGYWGDKPALRSATFRFIPDPTAAFAAMMAGDVDAFPIYPAPETLPQLAADPRFKVIVGTTEGETILSMNNRHAPLDDPRVRKAIALAVDRQAIIDGAMFGHGTPISSHFAPHHPDYVDLLDRSPHDPDRARTLLAEAGVSGLTLRLALPPPPYARRGGEIVAAQLRAVGIETRITNMEWAQWLETVFRGADFDLTIISHVEPMDIDIYAREGYYIGYDNPTYRDVIGRFTASTDPAERSALLKQAQEMLAEDSPAAFLFQLAKPGVADARIEGLWQNAPTPANDLTKVRWVE
;
A
#
# COMPACT_ATOMS: atom_id res chain seq x y z
N MET A 1 77.39 40.30 -9.84
CA MET A 1 76.05 40.00 -10.33
C MET A 1 75.61 38.72 -9.66
N LEU A 2 74.82 38.83 -8.61
CA LEU A 2 74.25 37.71 -7.89
C LEU A 2 72.75 37.58 -8.31
N ASP A 3 72.44 36.55 -9.09
CA ASP A 3 71.07 36.19 -9.43
C ASP A 3 70.42 35.50 -8.23
N ARG A 4 69.38 36.13 -7.68
CA ARG A 4 68.52 35.54 -6.65
C ARG A 4 67.39 34.81 -7.31
N LEU A 5 67.43 33.45 -7.31
CA LEU A 5 66.32 32.56 -7.62
C LEU A 5 65.34 32.56 -6.44
N LEU A 6 64.12 33.11 -6.61
CA LEU A 6 63.01 32.91 -5.69
C LEU A 6 62.38 31.52 -5.92
N PRO A 7 62.17 30.73 -4.87
CA PRO A 7 61.36 29.49 -5.03
C PRO A 7 59.87 29.83 -5.14
N ALA A 8 59.24 29.38 -6.22
CA ALA A 8 57.80 29.41 -6.35
C ALA A 8 57.17 28.39 -5.40
N VAL A 9 56.42 28.85 -4.40
CA VAL A 9 55.58 28.01 -3.51
C VAL A 9 54.29 27.73 -4.27
N ILE A 10 54.14 26.52 -4.79
CA ILE A 10 52.85 26.01 -5.32
C ILE A 10 51.99 25.64 -4.10
N ALA A 11 51.02 26.48 -3.74
CA ALA A 11 49.99 26.10 -2.78
C ALA A 11 49.02 25.08 -3.43
N LEU A 12 49.11 23.81 -3.05
CA LEU A 12 48.04 22.85 -3.33
C LEU A 12 46.80 23.26 -2.57
N ILE A 13 45.80 23.82 -3.27
CA ILE A 13 44.43 23.97 -2.75
C ILE A 13 43.83 22.59 -2.70
N ALA A 14 43.84 21.97 -1.54
CA ALA A 14 43.03 20.78 -1.27
C ALA A 14 41.56 21.21 -1.30
N THR A 15 40.82 20.88 -2.35
CA THR A 15 39.38 20.91 -2.36
C THR A 15 38.90 19.98 -1.26
N PRO A 16 38.06 20.42 -0.30
CA PRO A 16 37.45 19.51 0.64
C PRO A 16 36.62 18.53 -0.18
N ALA A 17 36.97 17.25 -0.13
CA ALA A 17 36.06 16.20 -0.57
C ALA A 17 34.82 16.34 0.32
N LEU A 18 33.67 16.71 -0.27
CA LEU A 18 32.40 16.57 0.43
C LEU A 18 32.34 15.11 0.88
N ALA A 19 32.33 14.89 2.20
CA ALA A 19 32.07 13.56 2.74
C ALA A 19 30.70 13.14 2.19
N ALA A 20 30.64 11.96 1.56
CA ALA A 20 29.37 11.42 1.08
C ALA A 20 28.40 11.38 2.27
N THR A 21 27.22 11.97 2.09
CA THR A 21 26.18 11.98 3.14
C THR A 21 25.65 10.55 3.29
N ASP A 22 25.86 9.94 4.45
CA ASP A 22 25.48 8.55 4.78
C ASP A 22 24.30 8.49 5.76
N THR A 23 23.62 9.61 5.97
CA THR A 23 22.46 9.73 6.85
C THR A 23 21.31 10.38 6.12
N ILE A 24 20.06 10.05 6.52
CA ILE A 24 18.85 10.66 5.96
C ILE A 24 17.86 10.99 7.06
N ARG A 25 17.11 12.09 6.89
CA ARG A 25 16.01 12.50 7.76
C ARG A 25 14.72 12.47 6.94
N LEU A 26 13.79 11.62 7.34
CA LEU A 26 12.50 11.43 6.70
C LEU A 26 11.40 12.06 7.55
N GLY A 27 10.54 12.85 6.96
CA GLY A 27 9.32 13.31 7.61
C GLY A 27 8.23 12.23 7.55
N MET A 28 7.54 12.03 8.67
CA MET A 28 6.34 11.18 8.81
C MET A 28 5.20 12.00 9.40
N VAL A 29 3.96 11.69 8.99
CA VAL A 29 2.77 12.38 9.49
C VAL A 29 2.37 11.85 10.87
N LEU A 30 2.50 10.55 11.10
CA LEU A 30 2.04 9.88 12.31
C LEU A 30 3.20 9.16 13.00
N GLU A 31 3.27 9.32 14.33
CA GLU A 31 4.10 8.46 15.16
C GLU A 31 3.47 7.08 15.27
N PRO A 32 4.24 5.97 15.11
CA PRO A 32 3.72 4.63 15.36
C PRO A 32 3.40 4.44 16.86
N PRO A 33 2.30 3.75 17.22
CA PRO A 33 1.96 3.47 18.60
C PRO A 33 2.85 2.40 19.26
N GLY A 34 3.70 1.77 18.48
CA GLY A 34 4.64 0.71 18.83
C GLY A 34 5.41 0.29 17.59
N LEU A 35 6.34 -0.65 17.71
CA LEU A 35 7.17 -1.13 16.60
C LEU A 35 6.98 -2.63 16.30
N ASP A 36 5.94 -3.28 16.86
CA ASP A 36 5.57 -4.66 16.55
C ASP A 36 4.46 -4.68 15.48
N PRO A 37 4.76 -4.98 14.20
CA PRO A 37 3.76 -5.03 13.14
C PRO A 37 2.80 -6.22 13.29
N THR A 38 3.17 -7.23 14.08
CA THR A 38 2.36 -8.43 14.29
C THR A 38 1.34 -8.28 15.44
N ALA A 39 1.22 -7.09 16.03
CA ALA A 39 0.34 -6.85 17.18
C ALA A 39 -0.58 -5.62 17.03
N ASN A 40 -0.44 -4.83 15.96
CA ASN A 40 -1.20 -3.60 15.79
C ASN A 40 -1.35 -3.24 14.30
N ALA A 41 -2.54 -2.76 13.91
CA ALA A 41 -2.90 -2.42 12.51
C ALA A 41 -2.46 -1.03 12.04
N ALA A 42 -1.71 -0.25 12.83
CA ALA A 42 -1.35 1.11 12.42
C ALA A 42 -0.28 1.09 11.32
N ALA A 43 -0.63 1.55 10.12
CA ALA A 43 0.28 1.64 8.96
C ALA A 43 1.60 2.36 9.27
N ALA A 44 1.61 3.32 10.19
CA ALA A 44 2.81 4.02 10.65
C ALA A 44 3.88 3.07 11.26
N ILE A 45 3.50 1.89 11.73
CA ILE A 45 4.44 0.87 12.19
C ILE A 45 5.23 0.34 11.00
N ASP A 46 4.53 -0.15 9.99
CA ASP A 46 5.15 -0.73 8.78
C ASP A 46 5.94 0.32 8.01
N GLU A 47 5.52 1.59 8.02
CA GLU A 47 6.28 2.70 7.43
C GLU A 47 7.69 2.84 8.01
N VAL A 48 7.92 2.39 9.25
CA VAL A 48 9.25 2.40 9.90
C VAL A 48 9.92 1.04 9.81
N VAL A 49 9.19 -0.05 10.14
CA VAL A 49 9.84 -1.34 10.44
C VAL A 49 9.91 -2.29 9.27
N TYR A 50 8.99 -2.19 8.27
CA TYR A 50 8.93 -3.10 7.13
C TYR A 50 10.20 -3.04 6.28
N ALA A 51 10.82 -4.18 6.02
CA ALA A 51 12.08 -4.34 5.29
C ALA A 51 13.30 -3.58 5.88
N ASN A 52 13.11 -2.79 6.93
CA ASN A 52 14.17 -2.07 7.64
C ASN A 52 14.62 -2.83 8.89
N LEU A 53 13.68 -3.17 9.78
CA LEU A 53 13.94 -3.89 11.04
C LEU A 53 13.55 -5.36 10.90
N PHE A 54 12.37 -5.63 10.33
CA PHE A 54 11.80 -6.96 10.23
C PHE A 54 11.65 -7.40 8.77
N GLU A 55 11.78 -8.70 8.56
CA GLU A 55 11.62 -9.34 7.25
C GLU A 55 10.68 -10.55 7.36
N GLY A 56 9.94 -10.80 6.28
CA GLY A 56 9.10 -11.99 6.10
C GLY A 56 9.80 -13.09 5.30
N LEU A 57 9.11 -14.21 5.10
CA LEU A 57 9.59 -15.27 4.19
C LEU A 57 9.71 -14.76 2.76
N THR A 58 8.75 -13.95 2.34
CA THR A 58 8.72 -13.22 1.08
C THR A 58 8.60 -11.73 1.37
N ARG A 59 8.73 -10.87 0.37
CA ARG A 59 8.55 -9.41 0.51
C ARG A 59 7.98 -8.81 -0.75
N PHE A 60 7.36 -7.65 -0.64
CA PHE A 60 6.93 -6.85 -1.78
C PHE A 60 8.12 -6.17 -2.47
N ALA A 61 8.10 -6.17 -3.80
CA ALA A 61 8.85 -5.24 -4.62
C ALA A 61 8.05 -3.93 -4.82
N PRO A 62 8.68 -2.83 -5.27
CA PRO A 62 8.01 -1.54 -5.46
C PRO A 62 6.82 -1.53 -6.45
N ASP A 63 6.69 -2.57 -7.27
CA ASP A 63 5.60 -2.78 -8.23
C ASP A 63 4.52 -3.74 -7.71
N GLY A 64 4.55 -4.13 -6.42
CA GLY A 64 3.60 -5.05 -5.81
C GLY A 64 3.84 -6.53 -6.09
N THR A 65 4.84 -6.88 -6.90
CA THR A 65 5.24 -8.29 -7.09
C THR A 65 5.92 -8.86 -5.86
N ILE A 66 5.90 -10.19 -5.75
CA ILE A 66 6.51 -10.90 -4.63
C ILE A 66 7.90 -11.37 -5.01
N VAL A 67 8.87 -11.09 -4.13
CA VAL A 67 10.26 -11.51 -4.26
C VAL A 67 10.73 -12.28 -3.02
N PRO A 68 11.82 -13.07 -3.12
CA PRO A 68 12.43 -13.73 -1.97
C PRO A 68 12.80 -12.75 -0.84
N GLY A 69 12.42 -13.11 0.40
CA GLY A 69 12.83 -12.48 1.64
C GLY A 69 13.79 -13.38 2.41
N LEU A 70 13.42 -13.82 3.61
CA LEU A 70 14.16 -14.82 4.39
C LEU A 70 14.12 -16.22 3.76
N ALA A 71 13.11 -16.53 2.95
CA ALA A 71 13.15 -17.69 2.06
C ALA A 71 13.89 -17.35 0.76
N LEU A 72 14.81 -18.23 0.34
CA LEU A 72 15.48 -18.17 -0.97
C LEU A 72 14.52 -18.49 -2.11
N GLU A 73 13.66 -19.48 -1.86
CA GLU A 73 12.68 -20.03 -2.80
C GLU A 73 11.58 -20.75 -2.05
N TRP A 74 10.49 -21.00 -2.72
CA TRP A 74 9.37 -21.80 -2.20
C TRP A 74 8.80 -22.70 -3.28
N GLN A 75 8.20 -23.81 -2.85
CA GLN A 75 7.54 -24.76 -3.72
C GLN A 75 6.15 -25.05 -3.21
N ALA A 76 5.14 -24.86 -4.07
CA ALA A 76 3.80 -25.37 -3.84
C ALA A 76 3.75 -26.87 -4.12
N LYS A 77 3.13 -27.63 -3.23
CA LYS A 77 2.86 -29.06 -3.33
C LYS A 77 1.36 -29.29 -3.11
N ASP A 78 0.90 -30.49 -3.45
CA ASP A 78 -0.51 -30.89 -3.25
C ASP A 78 -1.48 -29.84 -3.79
N ASN A 79 -1.18 -29.36 -5.00
CA ASN A 79 -1.96 -28.33 -5.69
C ASN A 79 -2.12 -27.01 -4.89
N GLY A 80 -1.09 -26.61 -4.13
CA GLY A 80 -1.11 -25.38 -3.34
C GLY A 80 -1.69 -25.51 -1.93
N ALA A 81 -1.99 -26.73 -1.48
CA ALA A 81 -2.37 -27.01 -0.09
C ALA A 81 -1.17 -27.18 0.85
N VAL A 82 0.04 -27.31 0.30
CA VAL A 82 1.29 -27.41 1.08
C VAL A 82 2.34 -26.52 0.43
N TYR A 83 3.06 -25.76 1.24
CA TYR A 83 4.21 -24.96 0.83
C TYR A 83 5.46 -25.38 1.56
N GLU A 84 6.57 -25.56 0.84
CA GLU A 84 7.90 -25.70 1.41
C GLU A 84 8.73 -24.47 1.09
N PHE A 85 9.28 -23.84 2.13
CA PHE A 85 10.16 -22.67 2.03
C PHE A 85 11.57 -23.07 2.38
N ARG A 86 12.52 -22.88 1.45
CA ARG A 86 13.95 -23.03 1.68
C ARG A 86 14.52 -21.71 2.23
N LEU A 87 15.00 -21.74 3.46
CA LEU A 87 15.43 -20.55 4.18
C LEU A 87 16.90 -20.19 3.84
N ARG A 88 17.24 -18.92 4.01
CA ARG A 88 18.61 -18.44 3.95
C ARG A 88 19.39 -18.96 5.16
N GLN A 89 20.64 -19.34 4.93
CA GLN A 89 21.54 -19.77 5.99
C GLN A 89 22.46 -18.61 6.41
N GLY A 90 22.90 -18.61 7.68
CA GLY A 90 23.83 -17.61 8.21
C GLY A 90 23.19 -16.25 8.49
N VAL A 91 21.86 -16.15 8.49
CA VAL A 91 21.13 -14.97 8.93
C VAL A 91 21.18 -14.88 10.45
N THR A 92 21.38 -13.66 10.98
CA THR A 92 21.32 -13.38 12.41
C THR A 92 20.33 -12.27 12.70
N PHE A 93 19.69 -12.36 13.84
CA PHE A 93 18.92 -11.26 14.41
C PHE A 93 19.84 -10.14 14.91
N HIS A 94 19.30 -8.96 15.17
CA HIS A 94 20.08 -7.78 15.63
C HIS A 94 20.82 -8.00 16.94
N ASP A 95 20.38 -8.92 17.77
CA ASP A 95 21.03 -9.32 19.03
C ASP A 95 22.10 -10.40 18.88
N GLY A 96 22.26 -10.94 17.65
CA GLY A 96 23.22 -11.98 17.30
C GLY A 96 22.69 -13.41 17.40
N ALA A 97 21.41 -13.62 17.75
CA ALA A 97 20.79 -14.93 17.67
C ALA A 97 20.73 -15.41 16.21
N THR A 98 20.86 -16.70 15.99
CA THR A 98 20.82 -17.30 14.62
C THR A 98 19.37 -17.53 14.23
N PHE A 99 19.01 -17.11 13.04
CA PHE A 99 17.72 -17.39 12.42
C PHE A 99 17.68 -18.81 11.84
N ASP A 100 16.61 -19.56 12.13
CA ASP A 100 16.35 -20.87 11.53
C ASP A 100 14.83 -21.17 11.39
N ALA A 101 14.50 -22.40 10.99
CA ALA A 101 13.13 -22.83 10.77
C ALA A 101 12.24 -22.80 12.05
N SER A 102 12.83 -22.86 13.24
CA SER A 102 12.06 -22.78 14.49
C SER A 102 11.48 -21.39 14.75
N ASP A 103 12.15 -20.33 14.28
CA ASP A 103 11.63 -18.96 14.39
C ASP A 103 10.43 -18.73 13.48
N VAL A 104 10.44 -19.37 12.31
CA VAL A 104 9.30 -19.34 11.39
C VAL A 104 8.09 -20.07 12.01
N VAL A 105 8.32 -21.26 12.57
CA VAL A 105 7.27 -22.01 13.29
C VAL A 105 6.69 -21.15 14.42
N PHE A 106 7.54 -20.57 15.26
CA PHE A 106 7.11 -19.70 16.35
C PHE A 106 6.27 -18.52 15.84
N SER A 107 6.73 -17.82 14.81
CA SER A 107 6.08 -16.60 14.31
C SER A 107 4.71 -16.90 13.72
N LEU A 108 4.60 -17.93 12.87
CA LEU A 108 3.32 -18.32 12.26
C LEU A 108 2.35 -18.93 13.27
N ASP A 109 2.84 -19.71 14.25
CA ASP A 109 2.01 -20.24 15.32
C ASP A 109 1.48 -19.13 16.23
N ARG A 110 2.31 -18.11 16.55
CA ARG A 110 1.88 -16.91 17.28
C ARG A 110 0.83 -16.12 16.50
N ALA A 111 1.00 -15.94 15.19
CA ALA A 111 0.07 -15.18 14.35
C ALA A 111 -1.31 -15.84 14.24
N ARG A 112 -1.37 -17.18 14.15
CA ARG A 112 -2.61 -17.94 14.01
C ARG A 112 -3.25 -18.37 15.33
N ALA A 113 -2.61 -18.14 16.48
CA ALA A 113 -3.11 -18.55 17.80
C ALA A 113 -4.52 -17.97 18.07
N GLU A 114 -5.32 -18.65 18.89
CA GLU A 114 -6.68 -18.22 19.19
C GLU A 114 -6.71 -16.82 19.86
N ASP A 115 -5.75 -16.56 20.74
CA ASP A 115 -5.55 -15.31 21.46
C ASP A 115 -4.63 -14.31 20.74
N SER A 116 -4.31 -14.56 19.47
CA SER A 116 -3.46 -13.67 18.66
C SER A 116 -4.04 -12.25 18.56
N THR A 117 -3.20 -11.26 18.81
CA THR A 117 -3.49 -9.84 18.61
C THR A 117 -3.11 -9.33 17.22
N ASN A 118 -2.67 -10.22 16.32
CA ASN A 118 -2.32 -9.88 14.94
C ASN A 118 -3.55 -9.29 14.22
N ALA A 119 -3.40 -8.09 13.67
CA ALA A 119 -4.49 -7.36 13.05
C ALA A 119 -4.98 -8.06 11.77
N GLN A 120 -4.10 -8.77 11.08
CA GLN A 120 -4.38 -9.54 9.86
C GLN A 120 -4.46 -11.06 10.13
N LYS A 121 -4.94 -11.45 11.30
CA LYS A 121 -5.08 -12.87 11.71
C LYS A 121 -5.74 -13.73 10.64
N GLN A 122 -6.65 -13.19 9.84
CA GLN A 122 -7.31 -13.89 8.74
C GLN A 122 -6.35 -14.37 7.64
N LEU A 123 -5.18 -13.74 7.46
CA LEU A 123 -4.17 -14.20 6.50
C LEU A 123 -3.61 -15.58 6.87
N PHE A 124 -3.65 -15.93 8.16
CA PHE A 124 -3.10 -17.14 8.73
C PHE A 124 -4.17 -18.20 9.03
N ALA A 125 -5.47 -17.86 8.85
CA ALA A 125 -6.58 -18.74 9.26
C ALA A 125 -6.59 -20.08 8.53
N GLY A 126 -6.11 -20.13 7.27
CA GLY A 126 -6.01 -21.37 6.51
C GLY A 126 -4.85 -22.28 6.92
N ILE A 127 -3.91 -21.84 7.78
CA ILE A 127 -2.76 -22.66 8.19
C ILE A 127 -3.21 -23.71 9.19
N THR A 128 -3.09 -24.99 8.82
CA THR A 128 -3.39 -26.14 9.69
C THR A 128 -2.16 -26.72 10.37
N GLY A 129 -0.95 -26.48 9.81
CA GLY A 129 0.30 -26.94 10.41
C GLY A 129 1.51 -26.18 9.89
N VAL A 130 2.49 -25.97 10.78
CA VAL A 130 3.81 -25.42 10.44
C VAL A 130 4.87 -26.36 11.04
N GLU A 131 5.80 -26.83 10.23
CA GLU A 131 6.80 -27.83 10.62
C GLU A 131 8.20 -27.39 10.19
N ALA A 132 9.15 -27.36 11.12
CA ALA A 132 10.57 -27.30 10.82
C ALA A 132 11.05 -28.67 10.37
N VAL A 133 11.11 -28.90 9.05
CA VAL A 133 11.53 -30.19 8.46
C VAL A 133 13.06 -30.37 8.58
N GLU A 134 13.80 -29.30 8.33
CA GLU A 134 15.25 -29.15 8.50
C GLU A 134 15.51 -27.76 9.09
N PRO A 135 16.69 -27.48 9.62
CA PRO A 135 17.00 -26.12 10.14
C PRO A 135 16.78 -24.99 9.11
N ASP A 136 16.85 -25.30 7.82
CA ASP A 136 16.65 -24.35 6.72
C ASP A 136 15.47 -24.74 5.79
N LEU A 137 14.53 -25.58 6.26
CA LEU A 137 13.36 -25.98 5.49
C LEU A 137 12.11 -25.99 6.37
N VAL A 138 11.17 -25.11 6.04
CA VAL A 138 9.84 -25.05 6.68
C VAL A 138 8.79 -25.59 5.72
N ARG A 139 7.89 -26.42 6.26
CA ARG A 139 6.68 -26.86 5.59
C ARG A 139 5.47 -26.22 6.26
N VAL A 140 4.62 -25.57 5.44
CA VAL A 140 3.34 -25.03 5.87
C VAL A 140 2.24 -25.82 5.18
N THR A 141 1.29 -26.34 5.97
CA THR A 141 0.10 -27.07 5.48
C THR A 141 -1.12 -26.18 5.64
N LEU A 142 -1.91 -26.06 4.58
CA LEU A 142 -3.14 -25.28 4.53
C LEU A 142 -4.36 -26.19 4.57
N ASP A 143 -5.53 -25.63 4.89
CA ASP A 143 -6.84 -26.31 4.86
C ASP A 143 -7.38 -26.55 3.45
N GLY A 144 -6.78 -25.91 2.44
CA GLY A 144 -7.09 -26.06 1.02
C GLY A 144 -6.05 -25.38 0.12
N PRO A 145 -6.20 -25.49 -1.21
CA PRO A 145 -5.34 -24.83 -2.17
C PRO A 145 -5.40 -23.30 -2.03
N ASP A 146 -4.23 -22.65 -1.89
CA ASP A 146 -4.11 -21.20 -1.82
C ASP A 146 -2.86 -20.71 -2.58
N GLY A 147 -2.99 -20.38 -3.85
CA GLY A 147 -1.89 -19.82 -4.67
C GLY A 147 -1.46 -18.42 -4.24
N SER A 148 -2.22 -17.75 -3.37
CA SER A 148 -1.86 -16.44 -2.81
C SER A 148 -1.03 -16.56 -1.52
N PHE A 149 -0.77 -17.75 -1.03
CA PHE A 149 -0.07 -17.93 0.24
C PHE A 149 1.31 -17.26 0.30
N PRO A 150 2.19 -17.34 -0.73
CA PRO A 150 3.45 -16.61 -0.72
C PRO A 150 3.27 -15.08 -0.67
N TRP A 151 2.19 -14.56 -1.25
CA TRP A 151 1.84 -13.14 -1.17
C TRP A 151 1.43 -12.74 0.26
N LYS A 152 0.67 -13.59 0.96
CA LYS A 152 0.33 -13.37 2.37
C LYS A 152 1.56 -13.32 3.28
N MET A 153 2.61 -14.08 2.94
CA MET A 153 3.87 -14.12 3.69
C MET A 153 4.78 -12.91 3.43
N ALA A 154 4.38 -11.98 2.56
CA ALA A 154 5.07 -10.72 2.31
C ALA A 154 4.53 -9.55 3.14
N TRP A 155 3.40 -9.72 3.83
CA TRP A 155 2.81 -8.68 4.67
C TRP A 155 3.66 -8.37 5.90
N GLY A 156 3.60 -7.12 6.39
CA GLY A 156 4.25 -6.73 7.64
C GLY A 156 3.81 -7.57 8.84
N ASP A 157 2.55 -8.00 8.85
CA ASP A 157 1.96 -8.90 9.85
C ASP A 157 2.55 -10.32 9.85
N ALA A 158 3.27 -10.71 8.77
CA ALA A 158 3.86 -12.05 8.59
C ALA A 158 5.39 -12.06 8.76
N VAL A 159 5.97 -11.01 9.35
CA VAL A 159 7.42 -10.96 9.62
C VAL A 159 7.83 -12.01 10.66
N ILE A 160 9.10 -12.41 10.57
CA ILE A 160 9.65 -13.40 11.47
C ILE A 160 10.30 -12.73 12.68
N LEU A 161 9.92 -13.20 13.85
CA LEU A 161 10.37 -12.70 15.15
C LEU A 161 11.28 -13.74 15.83
N ASP A 162 12.27 -13.25 16.56
CA ASP A 162 13.01 -14.06 17.51
C ASP A 162 12.14 -14.35 18.75
N PRO A 163 11.93 -15.63 19.13
CA PRO A 163 11.12 -16.01 20.28
C PRO A 163 11.55 -15.35 21.61
N ALA A 164 12.85 -15.11 21.78
CA ALA A 164 13.39 -14.55 23.02
C ALA A 164 13.05 -13.06 23.20
N SER A 165 12.91 -12.31 22.10
CA SER A 165 12.69 -10.85 22.07
C SER A 165 11.26 -10.45 21.67
N ALA A 166 10.46 -11.36 21.14
CA ALA A 166 9.12 -11.08 20.58
C ALA A 166 8.18 -10.34 21.53
N ALA A 167 8.26 -10.60 22.85
CA ALA A 167 7.42 -9.93 23.84
C ALA A 167 7.75 -8.43 24.03
N GLN A 168 8.93 -7.98 23.61
CA GLN A 168 9.38 -6.60 23.69
C GLN A 168 9.37 -5.89 22.33
N ALA A 169 8.94 -6.55 21.26
CA ALA A 169 9.03 -6.03 19.88
C ALA A 169 8.38 -4.64 19.70
N ALA A 170 7.35 -4.33 20.48
CA ALA A 170 6.68 -3.03 20.42
C ALA A 170 7.57 -1.84 20.84
N THR A 171 8.60 -2.04 21.69
CA THR A 171 9.45 -0.97 22.21
C THR A 171 10.94 -1.21 22.03
N ALA A 172 11.34 -2.46 21.86
CA ALA A 172 12.73 -2.88 21.65
C ALA A 172 12.75 -3.97 20.55
N PRO A 173 12.45 -3.61 19.29
CA PRO A 173 12.36 -4.55 18.17
C PRO A 173 13.71 -5.19 17.88
N VAL A 174 13.72 -6.52 17.74
CA VAL A 174 14.86 -7.32 17.30
C VAL A 174 14.41 -8.11 16.06
N GLY A 175 14.93 -7.76 14.91
CA GLY A 175 14.63 -8.39 13.64
C GLY A 175 15.88 -8.82 12.90
N THR A 176 15.73 -9.19 11.63
CA THR A 176 16.82 -9.65 10.73
C THR A 176 17.19 -8.59 9.70
N GLY A 177 16.52 -7.44 9.70
CA GLY A 177 16.61 -6.42 8.67
C GLY A 177 17.96 -5.68 8.61
N PRO A 178 18.16 -4.86 7.55
CA PRO A 178 19.41 -4.12 7.32
C PRO A 178 19.67 -2.99 8.34
N PHE A 179 18.67 -2.61 9.09
CA PHE A 179 18.78 -1.61 10.15
C PHE A 179 18.27 -2.19 11.46
N ARG A 180 18.75 -1.63 12.56
CA ARG A 180 18.27 -1.87 13.93
C ARG A 180 17.78 -0.57 14.55
N LEU A 181 16.98 -0.67 15.60
CA LEU A 181 16.59 0.50 16.39
C LEU A 181 17.81 1.12 17.08
N GLY A 182 18.07 2.40 16.80
CA GLY A 182 19.06 3.21 17.50
C GLY A 182 18.43 3.96 18.66
N GLU A 183 17.45 4.80 18.38
CA GLU A 183 16.76 5.65 19.38
C GLU A 183 15.29 5.85 19.00
N TRP A 184 14.42 5.94 20.00
CA TRP A 184 13.05 6.42 19.88
C TRP A 184 12.76 7.47 20.94
N THR A 185 12.67 8.72 20.51
CA THR A 185 12.20 9.84 21.32
C THR A 185 10.73 10.09 21.01
N GLN A 186 9.85 9.67 21.91
CA GLN A 186 8.40 9.77 21.74
C GLN A 186 7.96 11.22 21.47
N GLY A 187 7.08 11.40 20.49
CA GLY A 187 6.58 12.69 20.04
C GLY A 187 7.54 13.48 19.17
N ASP A 188 8.76 12.99 18.89
CA ASP A 188 9.77 13.69 18.10
C ASP A 188 10.29 12.83 16.93
N HIS A 189 10.97 11.70 17.21
CA HIS A 189 11.58 10.91 16.15
C HIS A 189 11.92 9.47 16.54
N ILE A 190 12.17 8.64 15.51
CA ILE A 190 12.81 7.33 15.58
C ILE A 190 14.05 7.35 14.69
N THR A 191 15.20 6.89 15.23
CA THR A 191 16.44 6.72 14.46
C THR A 191 16.76 5.24 14.32
N LEU A 192 17.00 4.82 13.10
CA LEU A 192 17.50 3.50 12.74
C LEU A 192 19.00 3.61 12.42
N GLU A 193 19.77 2.59 12.82
CA GLU A 193 21.20 2.44 12.51
C GLU A 193 21.44 1.21 11.64
N ALA A 194 22.33 1.31 10.66
CA ALA A 194 22.70 0.19 9.82
C ALA A 194 23.22 -0.99 10.66
N PHE A 195 22.79 -2.19 10.33
CA PHE A 195 23.21 -3.42 10.99
C PHE A 195 24.37 -4.07 10.21
N ASP A 196 25.56 -4.04 10.82
CA ASP A 196 26.76 -4.60 10.17
C ASP A 196 26.68 -6.10 9.87
N GLY A 197 25.88 -6.83 10.68
CA GLY A 197 25.64 -8.25 10.54
C GLY A 197 24.58 -8.63 9.49
N TYR A 198 24.04 -7.67 8.76
CA TYR A 198 23.00 -7.95 7.76
C TYR A 198 23.46 -8.94 6.70
N TRP A 199 22.62 -9.92 6.41
CA TRP A 199 22.89 -11.02 5.49
C TRP A 199 22.88 -10.62 4.00
N GLY A 200 22.19 -9.54 3.66
CA GLY A 200 22.04 -9.03 2.29
C GLY A 200 23.06 -7.94 1.93
N ASP A 201 22.76 -7.18 0.88
CA ASP A 201 23.54 -6.02 0.49
C ASP A 201 23.51 -4.97 1.60
N LYS A 202 24.66 -4.49 2.04
CA LYS A 202 24.76 -3.44 3.04
C LYS A 202 24.06 -2.16 2.54
N PRO A 203 23.20 -1.52 3.37
CA PRO A 203 22.61 -0.25 3.01
C PRO A 203 23.69 0.82 2.82
N ALA A 204 23.47 1.75 1.89
CA ALA A 204 24.36 2.90 1.69
C ALA A 204 24.25 3.93 2.83
N LEU A 205 23.15 3.92 3.55
CA LEU A 205 22.91 4.79 4.71
C LEU A 205 23.44 4.13 5.98
N ARG A 206 24.20 4.90 6.78
CA ARG A 206 24.62 4.50 8.12
C ARG A 206 23.49 4.67 9.14
N SER A 207 22.64 5.68 8.95
CA SER A 207 21.45 5.89 9.80
C SER A 207 20.33 6.62 9.05
N ALA A 208 19.10 6.38 9.50
CA ALA A 208 17.89 7.05 9.03
C ALA A 208 17.06 7.51 10.22
N THR A 209 16.63 8.77 10.22
CA THR A 209 15.79 9.35 11.27
C THR A 209 14.41 9.70 10.71
N PHE A 210 13.36 9.09 11.25
CA PHE A 210 11.97 9.40 10.95
C PHE A 210 11.47 10.46 11.93
N ARG A 211 11.18 11.67 11.48
CA ARG A 211 10.68 12.81 12.27
C ARG A 211 9.17 12.94 12.14
N PHE A 212 8.47 13.09 13.27
CA PHE A 212 7.01 13.20 13.28
C PHE A 212 6.59 14.65 13.07
N ILE A 213 6.01 14.95 11.91
CA ILE A 213 5.58 16.29 11.50
C ILE A 213 4.15 16.21 10.94
N PRO A 214 3.12 16.18 11.82
CA PRO A 214 1.74 15.99 11.40
C PRO A 214 1.12 17.24 10.74
N ASP A 215 1.62 18.45 11.03
CA ASP A 215 1.08 19.69 10.49
C ASP A 215 1.59 19.93 9.07
N PRO A 216 0.70 20.10 8.05
CA PRO A 216 1.10 20.32 6.66
C PRO A 216 1.97 21.57 6.43
N THR A 217 1.71 22.64 7.18
CA THR A 217 2.50 23.89 7.07
C THR A 217 3.89 23.70 7.65
N ALA A 218 4.01 22.99 8.78
CA ALA A 218 5.29 22.65 9.37
C ALA A 218 6.09 21.71 8.47
N ALA A 219 5.44 20.75 7.79
CA ALA A 219 6.08 19.85 6.83
C ALA A 219 6.69 20.62 5.65
N PHE A 220 5.95 21.59 5.07
CA PHE A 220 6.48 22.46 4.02
C PHE A 220 7.68 23.28 4.52
N ALA A 221 7.56 23.88 5.71
CA ALA A 221 8.64 24.67 6.29
C ALA A 221 9.89 23.83 6.55
N ALA A 222 9.75 22.61 7.09
CA ALA A 222 10.84 21.68 7.37
C ALA A 222 11.59 21.26 6.09
N MET A 223 10.87 21.00 4.98
CA MET A 223 11.48 20.73 3.67
C MET A 223 12.28 21.95 3.18
N MET A 224 11.66 23.14 3.18
CA MET A 224 12.31 24.35 2.70
C MET A 224 13.56 24.73 3.51
N ALA A 225 13.54 24.48 4.83
CA ALA A 225 14.66 24.74 5.75
C ALA A 225 15.77 23.66 5.65
N GLY A 226 15.47 22.47 5.09
CA GLY A 226 16.37 21.34 5.10
C GLY A 226 16.44 20.65 6.47
N ASP A 227 15.39 20.73 7.29
CA ASP A 227 15.27 20.03 8.57
C ASP A 227 14.95 18.54 8.36
N VAL A 228 14.34 18.21 7.22
CA VAL A 228 14.15 16.86 6.68
C VAL A 228 14.62 16.82 5.23
N ASP A 229 15.04 15.65 4.79
CA ASP A 229 15.61 15.42 3.46
C ASP A 229 14.57 14.86 2.48
N ALA A 230 13.52 14.21 2.99
CA ALA A 230 12.39 13.72 2.21
C ALA A 230 11.13 13.51 3.06
N PHE A 231 9.98 13.57 2.40
CA PHE A 231 8.71 12.98 2.84
C PHE A 231 8.31 11.91 1.81
N PRO A 232 8.40 10.64 2.12
CA PRO A 232 7.89 9.57 1.24
C PRO A 232 6.38 9.68 0.98
N ILE A 233 5.62 10.16 1.99
CA ILE A 233 4.21 10.55 1.89
C ILE A 233 4.12 11.99 2.41
N TYR A 234 3.86 12.93 1.51
CA TYR A 234 3.88 14.36 1.82
C TYR A 234 2.48 14.87 2.17
N PRO A 235 2.29 15.52 3.35
CA PRO A 235 0.95 15.86 3.84
C PRO A 235 0.32 17.11 3.22
N ALA A 236 1.07 17.90 2.43
CA ALA A 236 0.61 19.17 1.84
C ALA A 236 0.67 19.15 0.30
N PRO A 237 -0.07 18.26 -0.39
CA PRO A 237 0.05 18.08 -1.84
C PRO A 237 -0.22 19.36 -2.64
N GLU A 238 -1.00 20.31 -2.10
CA GLU A 238 -1.25 21.61 -2.72
C GLU A 238 0.01 22.48 -2.84
N THR A 239 1.07 22.20 -2.07
CA THR A 239 2.35 22.93 -2.12
C THR A 239 3.40 22.26 -3.01
N LEU A 240 3.14 21.05 -3.52
CA LEU A 240 4.08 20.33 -4.39
C LEU A 240 4.52 21.13 -5.64
N PRO A 241 3.66 21.93 -6.31
CA PRO A 241 4.12 22.78 -7.41
C PRO A 241 5.21 23.77 -7.02
N GLN A 242 5.22 24.29 -5.79
CA GLN A 242 6.25 25.20 -5.29
C GLN A 242 7.57 24.46 -5.05
N LEU A 243 7.51 23.24 -4.48
CA LEU A 243 8.69 22.40 -4.28
C LEU A 243 9.26 21.92 -5.63
N ALA A 244 8.41 21.55 -6.58
CA ALA A 244 8.84 21.15 -7.93
C ALA A 244 9.53 22.28 -8.71
N ALA A 245 9.23 23.53 -8.41
CA ALA A 245 9.87 24.70 -9.04
C ALA A 245 11.26 25.00 -8.45
N ASP A 246 11.62 24.44 -7.30
CA ASP A 246 12.91 24.60 -6.65
C ASP A 246 13.85 23.45 -7.03
N PRO A 247 15.00 23.70 -7.70
CA PRO A 247 15.90 22.64 -8.16
C PRO A 247 16.55 21.81 -7.05
N ARG A 248 16.42 22.23 -5.79
CA ARG A 248 16.89 21.43 -4.64
C ARG A 248 16.05 20.17 -4.41
N PHE A 249 14.81 20.14 -4.92
CA PHE A 249 13.86 19.08 -4.64
C PHE A 249 13.41 18.37 -5.91
N LYS A 250 12.97 17.13 -5.72
CA LYS A 250 12.20 16.38 -6.70
C LYS A 250 10.89 15.93 -6.08
N VAL A 251 9.81 16.08 -6.81
CA VAL A 251 8.50 15.55 -6.46
C VAL A 251 8.38 14.14 -7.04
N ILE A 252 7.94 13.20 -6.21
CA ILE A 252 7.79 11.79 -6.55
C ILE A 252 6.31 11.45 -6.33
N VAL A 253 5.54 11.33 -7.41
CA VAL A 253 4.14 10.92 -7.31
C VAL A 253 4.01 9.52 -7.86
N GLY A 254 3.52 8.63 -7.03
CA GLY A 254 3.20 7.24 -7.37
C GLY A 254 1.78 6.90 -6.98
N THR A 255 1.47 5.61 -6.97
CA THR A 255 0.18 5.05 -6.58
C THR A 255 0.30 4.27 -5.28
N THR A 256 -0.83 4.11 -4.60
CA THR A 256 -1.01 3.25 -3.41
C THR A 256 -1.89 2.07 -3.80
N GLU A 257 -2.30 1.23 -2.85
CA GLU A 257 -3.38 0.25 -3.02
C GLU A 257 -4.78 0.85 -2.80
N GLY A 258 -4.90 2.16 -2.73
CA GLY A 258 -6.17 2.83 -2.43
C GLY A 258 -7.06 3.02 -3.66
N GLU A 259 -7.91 2.05 -3.99
CA GLU A 259 -8.92 2.13 -5.03
C GLU A 259 -10.12 2.95 -4.57
N THR A 260 -10.22 4.20 -5.03
CA THR A 260 -11.38 5.05 -4.75
C THR A 260 -12.50 4.73 -5.72
N ILE A 261 -13.66 4.37 -5.18
CA ILE A 261 -14.83 3.98 -5.95
C ILE A 261 -16.08 4.77 -5.52
N LEU A 262 -16.99 5.01 -6.45
CA LEU A 262 -18.39 5.30 -6.16
C LEU A 262 -19.10 3.95 -6.07
N SER A 263 -19.18 3.40 -4.86
CA SER A 263 -19.86 2.14 -4.59
C SER A 263 -21.37 2.31 -4.75
N MET A 264 -21.99 1.33 -5.37
CA MET A 264 -23.43 1.25 -5.59
C MET A 264 -23.99 0.05 -4.83
N ASN A 265 -25.12 0.17 -4.16
CA ASN A 265 -25.78 -0.97 -3.53
C ASN A 265 -26.52 -1.79 -4.59
N ASN A 266 -25.90 -2.83 -5.11
CA ASN A 266 -26.44 -3.63 -6.22
C ASN A 266 -27.69 -4.45 -5.85
N ARG A 267 -28.12 -4.46 -4.56
CA ARG A 267 -29.36 -5.13 -4.11
C ARG A 267 -30.59 -4.26 -4.23
N HIS A 268 -30.41 -2.95 -4.33
CA HIS A 268 -31.51 -1.98 -4.27
C HIS A 268 -31.91 -1.52 -5.67
N ALA A 269 -33.20 -1.63 -5.99
CA ALA A 269 -33.72 -1.04 -7.21
C ALA A 269 -33.60 0.51 -7.15
N PRO A 270 -33.20 1.17 -8.24
CA PRO A 270 -32.93 0.61 -9.57
C PRO A 270 -31.45 0.24 -9.81
N LEU A 271 -30.61 0.22 -8.78
CA LEU A 271 -29.17 -0.10 -8.88
C LEU A 271 -28.91 -1.61 -9.10
N ASP A 272 -29.91 -2.46 -8.95
CA ASP A 272 -29.91 -3.87 -9.37
C ASP A 272 -29.89 -4.04 -10.90
N ASP A 273 -30.33 -3.02 -11.67
CA ASP A 273 -30.24 -3.00 -13.12
C ASP A 273 -28.81 -2.58 -13.58
N PRO A 274 -28.06 -3.43 -14.31
CA PRO A 274 -26.73 -3.11 -14.78
C PRO A 274 -26.69 -1.90 -15.73
N ARG A 275 -27.81 -1.60 -16.45
CA ARG A 275 -27.88 -0.41 -17.30
C ARG A 275 -27.84 0.88 -16.51
N VAL A 276 -28.47 0.90 -15.31
CA VAL A 276 -28.46 2.05 -14.42
C VAL A 276 -27.07 2.24 -13.80
N ARG A 277 -26.40 1.16 -13.37
CA ARG A 277 -25.04 1.23 -12.86
C ARG A 277 -24.07 1.72 -13.92
N LYS A 278 -24.16 1.20 -15.13
CA LYS A 278 -23.34 1.64 -16.27
C LYS A 278 -23.59 3.12 -16.60
N ALA A 279 -24.85 3.58 -16.56
CA ALA A 279 -25.18 4.99 -16.75
C ALA A 279 -24.51 5.88 -15.70
N ILE A 280 -24.51 5.48 -14.42
CA ILE A 280 -23.82 6.20 -13.34
C ILE A 280 -22.32 6.24 -13.62
N ALA A 281 -21.70 5.12 -14.02
CA ALA A 281 -20.27 5.06 -14.31
C ALA A 281 -19.87 5.95 -15.51
N LEU A 282 -20.71 6.04 -16.54
CA LEU A 282 -20.50 6.92 -17.70
C LEU A 282 -20.77 8.41 -17.42
N ALA A 283 -21.62 8.70 -16.42
CA ALA A 283 -21.93 10.08 -16.03
C ALA A 283 -20.78 10.75 -15.31
N VAL A 284 -19.82 9.97 -14.75
CA VAL A 284 -18.76 10.47 -13.88
C VAL A 284 -17.50 10.83 -14.67
N ASP A 285 -17.07 12.08 -14.55
CA ASP A 285 -15.77 12.55 -15.02
C ASP A 285 -14.71 12.37 -13.91
N ARG A 286 -13.89 11.35 -14.05
CA ARG A 286 -12.85 10.96 -13.08
C ARG A 286 -11.82 12.07 -12.89
N GLN A 287 -11.37 12.70 -14.00
CA GLN A 287 -10.35 13.73 -13.95
C GLN A 287 -10.86 14.97 -13.21
N ALA A 288 -12.10 15.37 -13.43
CA ALA A 288 -12.70 16.48 -12.70
C ALA A 288 -12.77 16.23 -11.18
N ILE A 289 -12.98 14.96 -10.77
CA ILE A 289 -12.95 14.59 -9.34
C ILE A 289 -11.52 14.67 -8.79
N ILE A 290 -10.53 14.11 -9.52
CA ILE A 290 -9.12 14.17 -9.13
C ILE A 290 -8.66 15.62 -8.99
N ASP A 291 -8.99 16.48 -9.96
CA ASP A 291 -8.59 17.89 -9.95
C ASP A 291 -9.24 18.66 -8.78
N GLY A 292 -10.55 18.46 -8.57
CA GLY A 292 -11.31 19.21 -7.58
C GLY A 292 -11.17 18.69 -6.15
N ALA A 293 -11.01 17.38 -5.95
CA ALA A 293 -10.93 16.78 -4.63
C ALA A 293 -9.50 16.47 -4.18
N MET A 294 -8.59 16.15 -5.12
CA MET A 294 -7.25 15.62 -4.85
C MET A 294 -6.13 16.50 -5.42
N PHE A 295 -6.40 17.77 -5.76
CA PHE A 295 -5.40 18.74 -6.28
C PHE A 295 -4.65 18.25 -7.53
N GLY A 296 -5.31 17.45 -8.37
CA GLY A 296 -4.73 16.85 -9.55
C GLY A 296 -3.90 15.58 -9.29
N HIS A 297 -3.85 15.09 -8.06
CA HIS A 297 -3.09 13.89 -7.70
C HIS A 297 -3.99 12.67 -7.57
N GLY A 298 -3.85 11.74 -8.50
CA GLY A 298 -4.59 10.48 -8.59
C GLY A 298 -4.44 9.90 -9.98
N THR A 299 -4.60 8.59 -10.10
CA THR A 299 -4.57 7.90 -11.41
C THR A 299 -5.97 7.36 -11.68
N PRO A 300 -6.65 7.79 -12.77
CA PRO A 300 -7.95 7.24 -13.12
C PRO A 300 -7.89 5.72 -13.26
N ILE A 301 -8.89 5.01 -12.75
CA ILE A 301 -9.02 3.55 -12.86
C ILE A 301 -10.38 3.16 -13.42
N SER A 302 -10.46 1.98 -13.99
CA SER A 302 -11.69 1.42 -14.58
C SER A 302 -12.06 0.05 -14.02
N SER A 303 -11.26 -0.45 -13.08
CA SER A 303 -11.48 -1.67 -12.32
C SER A 303 -10.90 -1.50 -10.91
N HIS A 304 -11.13 -2.48 -10.04
CA HIS A 304 -10.61 -2.49 -8.67
C HIS A 304 -9.25 -3.17 -8.66
N PHE A 305 -8.23 -2.46 -9.13
CA PHE A 305 -6.85 -2.98 -9.19
C PHE A 305 -5.83 -1.85 -9.33
N ALA A 306 -4.69 -2.00 -8.65
CA ALA A 306 -3.68 -0.95 -8.57
C ALA A 306 -2.86 -0.80 -9.88
N PRO A 307 -2.76 0.41 -10.46
CA PRO A 307 -2.08 0.65 -11.74
C PRO A 307 -0.57 0.34 -11.75
N HIS A 308 0.07 0.25 -10.60
CA HIS A 308 1.50 -0.09 -10.53
C HIS A 308 1.76 -1.60 -10.65
N HIS A 309 0.71 -2.44 -10.49
CA HIS A 309 0.87 -3.89 -10.56
C HIS A 309 0.99 -4.35 -12.02
N PRO A 310 1.88 -5.33 -12.34
CA PRO A 310 2.07 -5.82 -13.72
C PRO A 310 0.83 -6.43 -14.38
N ASP A 311 -0.12 -6.92 -13.57
CA ASP A 311 -1.38 -7.50 -14.06
C ASP A 311 -2.52 -6.48 -14.19
N TYR A 312 -2.26 -5.19 -13.94
CA TYR A 312 -3.24 -4.14 -14.20
C TYR A 312 -3.62 -4.09 -15.69
N VAL A 313 -4.91 -3.89 -15.96
CA VAL A 313 -5.43 -3.69 -17.31
C VAL A 313 -6.07 -2.31 -17.39
N ASP A 314 -5.58 -1.45 -18.27
CA ASP A 314 -6.24 -0.18 -18.57
C ASP A 314 -7.50 -0.43 -19.40
N LEU A 315 -8.66 -0.20 -18.80
CA LEU A 315 -9.99 -0.41 -19.40
C LEU A 315 -10.82 0.90 -19.37
N LEU A 316 -10.16 2.07 -19.29
CA LEU A 316 -10.85 3.37 -19.21
C LEU A 316 -11.77 3.61 -20.41
N ASP A 317 -11.44 3.07 -21.56
CA ASP A 317 -12.26 3.09 -22.79
C ASP A 317 -13.60 2.32 -22.66
N ARG A 318 -13.71 1.41 -21.69
CA ARG A 318 -14.95 0.66 -21.40
C ARG A 318 -15.97 1.48 -20.64
N SER A 319 -15.54 2.53 -19.94
CA SER A 319 -16.40 3.44 -19.18
C SER A 319 -15.91 4.89 -19.29
N PRO A 320 -15.86 5.47 -20.49
CA PRO A 320 -15.48 6.87 -20.71
C PRO A 320 -16.54 7.80 -20.07
N HIS A 321 -16.18 9.05 -19.83
CA HIS A 321 -17.17 10.07 -19.49
C HIS A 321 -18.05 10.37 -20.69
N ASP A 322 -19.29 9.87 -20.68
CA ASP A 322 -20.30 10.01 -21.75
C ASP A 322 -21.69 10.25 -21.15
N PRO A 323 -22.02 11.51 -20.79
CA PRO A 323 -23.31 11.87 -20.21
C PRO A 323 -24.50 11.63 -21.16
N ASP A 324 -24.28 11.68 -22.48
CA ASP A 324 -25.36 11.44 -23.47
C ASP A 324 -25.74 9.95 -23.51
N ARG A 325 -24.75 9.07 -23.51
CA ARG A 325 -24.99 7.64 -23.43
C ARG A 325 -25.57 7.26 -22.06
N ALA A 326 -25.13 7.92 -20.97
CA ALA A 326 -25.71 7.72 -19.63
C ALA A 326 -27.21 8.01 -19.63
N ARG A 327 -27.67 9.16 -20.18
CA ARG A 327 -29.09 9.49 -20.34
C ARG A 327 -29.85 8.45 -21.16
N THR A 328 -29.24 7.98 -22.24
CA THR A 328 -29.83 6.95 -23.09
C THR A 328 -30.07 5.65 -22.31
N LEU A 329 -29.08 5.18 -21.54
CA LEU A 329 -29.20 3.95 -20.73
C LEU A 329 -30.26 4.07 -19.64
N LEU A 330 -30.36 5.24 -18.98
CA LEU A 330 -31.44 5.50 -18.01
C LEU A 330 -32.81 5.41 -18.65
N ALA A 331 -32.98 5.99 -19.84
CA ALA A 331 -34.24 5.91 -20.60
C ALA A 331 -34.54 4.47 -21.04
N GLU A 332 -33.56 3.72 -21.53
CA GLU A 332 -33.67 2.29 -21.88
C GLU A 332 -34.06 1.42 -20.66
N ALA A 333 -33.60 1.81 -19.45
CA ALA A 333 -33.98 1.16 -18.20
C ALA A 333 -35.35 1.61 -17.66
N GLY A 334 -35.99 2.59 -18.31
CA GLY A 334 -37.27 3.15 -17.88
C GLY A 334 -37.19 4.02 -16.63
N VAL A 335 -35.98 4.53 -16.31
CA VAL A 335 -35.71 5.32 -15.11
C VAL A 335 -35.73 6.80 -15.44
N SER A 336 -36.55 7.57 -14.68
CA SER A 336 -36.60 9.02 -14.78
C SER A 336 -36.89 9.65 -13.40
N GLY A 337 -36.33 10.84 -13.14
CA GLY A 337 -36.54 11.56 -11.87
C GLY A 337 -35.99 10.80 -10.66
N LEU A 338 -34.91 10.06 -10.83
CA LEU A 338 -34.29 9.27 -9.80
C LEU A 338 -33.62 10.15 -8.73
N THR A 339 -33.87 9.81 -7.46
CA THR A 339 -33.16 10.41 -6.31
C THR A 339 -32.48 9.32 -5.51
N LEU A 340 -31.15 9.44 -5.31
CA LEU A 340 -30.33 8.47 -4.60
C LEU A 340 -29.72 9.09 -3.33
N ARG A 341 -29.58 8.31 -2.27
CA ARG A 341 -28.87 8.69 -1.05
C ARG A 341 -27.37 8.51 -1.31
N LEU A 342 -26.57 9.54 -1.05
CA LEU A 342 -25.11 9.52 -1.15
C LEU A 342 -24.49 9.69 0.23
N ALA A 343 -24.04 8.59 0.83
CA ALA A 343 -23.40 8.55 2.14
C ALA A 343 -21.89 8.77 2.01
N LEU A 344 -21.34 9.77 2.71
CA LEU A 344 -19.95 10.17 2.55
C LEU A 344 -19.19 10.09 3.89
N PRO A 345 -18.13 9.26 3.99
CA PRO A 345 -17.22 9.25 5.13
C PRO A 345 -16.34 10.53 5.18
N PRO A 346 -15.55 10.74 6.25
CA PRO A 346 -14.83 11.99 6.46
C PRO A 346 -13.77 12.39 5.41
N PRO A 347 -13.06 11.47 4.72
CA PRO A 347 -11.92 11.85 3.87
C PRO A 347 -12.27 12.82 2.74
N PRO A 348 -11.32 13.69 2.33
CA PRO A 348 -11.54 14.67 1.26
C PRO A 348 -11.97 14.06 -0.07
N TYR A 349 -11.42 12.89 -0.43
CA TYR A 349 -11.83 12.17 -1.66
C TYR A 349 -13.32 11.86 -1.67
N ALA A 350 -13.92 11.60 -0.50
CA ALA A 350 -15.36 11.34 -0.38
C ALA A 350 -16.16 12.63 -0.31
N ARG A 351 -15.86 13.52 0.64
CA ARG A 351 -16.69 14.73 0.88
C ARG A 351 -16.62 15.72 -0.28
N ARG A 352 -15.40 16.09 -0.74
CA ARG A 352 -15.25 16.99 -1.89
C ARG A 352 -15.63 16.29 -3.21
N GLY A 353 -15.17 15.03 -3.37
CA GLY A 353 -15.51 14.22 -4.55
C GLY A 353 -17.03 14.00 -4.68
N GLY A 354 -17.72 13.80 -3.56
CA GLY A 354 -19.17 13.61 -3.51
C GLY A 354 -19.98 14.79 -4.04
N GLU A 355 -19.54 16.01 -3.75
CA GLU A 355 -20.19 17.22 -4.30
C GLU A 355 -20.03 17.30 -5.84
N ILE A 356 -18.85 16.92 -6.35
CA ILE A 356 -18.58 16.89 -7.79
C ILE A 356 -19.42 15.79 -8.45
N VAL A 357 -19.42 14.58 -7.89
CA VAL A 357 -20.25 13.45 -8.36
C VAL A 357 -21.74 13.82 -8.37
N ALA A 358 -22.22 14.46 -7.31
CA ALA A 358 -23.61 14.90 -7.24
C ALA A 358 -23.98 15.86 -8.37
N ALA A 359 -23.09 16.80 -8.71
CA ALA A 359 -23.30 17.73 -9.83
C ALA A 359 -23.32 16.99 -11.18
N GLN A 360 -22.42 16.02 -11.38
CA GLN A 360 -22.35 15.22 -12.60
C GLN A 360 -23.57 14.30 -12.78
N LEU A 361 -24.03 13.66 -11.71
CA LEU A 361 -25.25 12.84 -11.71
C LEU A 361 -26.49 13.67 -12.01
N ARG A 362 -26.58 14.89 -11.45
CA ARG A 362 -27.68 15.83 -11.76
C ARG A 362 -27.73 16.19 -13.24
N ALA A 363 -26.58 16.34 -13.89
CA ALA A 363 -26.49 16.65 -15.33
C ALA A 363 -27.13 15.56 -16.22
N VAL A 364 -27.24 14.34 -15.71
CA VAL A 364 -27.91 13.21 -16.41
C VAL A 364 -29.30 12.88 -15.86
N GLY A 365 -29.83 13.70 -14.93
CA GLY A 365 -31.19 13.55 -14.40
C GLY A 365 -31.30 12.69 -13.14
N ILE A 366 -30.19 12.44 -12.43
CA ILE A 366 -30.14 11.74 -11.14
C ILE A 366 -29.88 12.78 -10.03
N GLU A 367 -30.85 13.01 -9.15
CA GLU A 367 -30.66 13.82 -7.96
C GLU A 367 -30.01 13.00 -6.85
N THR A 368 -29.18 13.65 -6.02
CA THR A 368 -28.55 12.99 -4.86
C THR A 368 -28.88 13.71 -3.56
N ARG A 369 -29.09 12.94 -2.49
CA ARG A 369 -29.20 13.44 -1.12
C ARG A 369 -27.94 13.09 -0.37
N ILE A 370 -27.03 14.06 -0.23
CA ILE A 370 -25.77 13.88 0.47
C ILE A 370 -26.00 13.80 1.98
N THR A 371 -25.39 12.81 2.63
CA THR A 371 -25.29 12.67 4.08
C THR A 371 -23.83 12.45 4.46
N ASN A 372 -23.22 13.44 5.10
CA ASN A 372 -21.88 13.30 5.67
C ASN A 372 -21.97 12.51 6.98
N MET A 373 -21.11 11.50 7.11
CA MET A 373 -21.06 10.59 8.26
C MET A 373 -19.67 10.61 8.88
N GLU A 374 -19.58 10.37 10.18
CA GLU A 374 -18.31 10.02 10.82
C GLU A 374 -18.04 8.53 10.65
N TRP A 375 -16.75 8.09 10.79
CA TRP A 375 -16.36 6.71 10.50
C TRP A 375 -17.18 5.65 11.23
N ALA A 376 -17.46 5.85 12.52
CA ALA A 376 -18.24 4.89 13.30
C ALA A 376 -19.66 4.73 12.74
N GLN A 377 -20.31 5.84 12.33
CA GLN A 377 -21.63 5.83 11.72
C GLN A 377 -21.59 5.19 10.33
N TRP A 378 -20.59 5.52 9.51
CA TRP A 378 -20.44 4.94 8.18
C TRP A 378 -20.24 3.42 8.25
N LEU A 379 -19.37 2.95 9.15
CA LEU A 379 -19.12 1.52 9.35
C LEU A 379 -20.40 0.78 9.79
N GLU A 380 -21.22 1.39 10.65
CA GLU A 380 -22.47 0.76 11.11
C GLU A 380 -23.54 0.78 10.03
N THR A 381 -23.78 1.94 9.41
CA THR A 381 -24.91 2.14 8.48
C THR A 381 -24.59 1.57 7.09
N VAL A 382 -23.43 1.91 6.53
CA VAL A 382 -23.06 1.56 5.16
C VAL A 382 -22.42 0.18 5.10
N PHE A 383 -21.33 -0.03 5.84
CA PHE A 383 -20.54 -1.26 5.71
C PHE A 383 -21.23 -2.48 6.29
N ARG A 384 -21.72 -2.40 7.54
CA ARG A 384 -22.40 -3.53 8.21
C ARG A 384 -23.87 -3.63 7.85
N GLY A 385 -24.55 -2.47 7.82
CA GLY A 385 -25.99 -2.40 7.60
C GLY A 385 -26.42 -2.45 6.14
N ALA A 386 -25.50 -2.18 5.20
CA ALA A 386 -25.80 -2.01 3.78
C ALA A 386 -26.99 -1.07 3.51
N ASP A 387 -27.21 -0.07 4.39
CA ASP A 387 -28.30 0.90 4.28
C ASP A 387 -27.81 2.18 3.59
N PHE A 388 -27.62 2.09 2.29
CA PHE A 388 -27.19 3.19 1.43
C PHE A 388 -27.62 2.90 -0.02
N ASP A 389 -27.59 3.93 -0.88
CA ASP A 389 -27.73 3.74 -2.32
C ASP A 389 -26.35 3.92 -2.99
N LEU A 390 -25.66 5.04 -2.67
CA LEU A 390 -24.32 5.38 -3.15
C LEU A 390 -23.41 5.74 -1.98
N THR A 391 -22.11 5.41 -2.09
CA THR A 391 -21.08 5.93 -1.19
C THR A 391 -19.75 6.06 -1.94
N ILE A 392 -18.90 7.03 -1.56
CA ILE A 392 -17.53 7.11 -2.06
C ILE A 392 -16.59 6.65 -0.97
N ILE A 393 -15.81 5.64 -1.27
CA ILE A 393 -14.85 5.02 -0.36
C ILE A 393 -13.58 4.65 -1.12
N SER A 394 -12.44 4.68 -0.44
CA SER A 394 -11.21 4.10 -0.93
C SER A 394 -10.91 2.83 -0.15
N HIS A 395 -10.84 1.71 -0.84
CA HIS A 395 -10.31 0.46 -0.34
C HIS A 395 -8.79 0.53 -0.41
N VAL A 396 -8.11 0.12 0.65
CA VAL A 396 -6.66 0.28 0.78
C VAL A 396 -5.94 -1.05 1.06
N GLU A 397 -6.70 -2.11 1.16
CA GLU A 397 -6.17 -3.46 1.34
C GLU A 397 -5.57 -3.95 0.01
N PRO A 398 -4.29 -4.36 -0.02
CA PRO A 398 -3.67 -4.84 -1.25
C PRO A 398 -4.40 -6.04 -1.85
N MET A 399 -4.58 -6.04 -3.17
CA MET A 399 -5.15 -7.17 -3.93
C MET A 399 -6.58 -7.58 -3.51
N ASP A 400 -7.37 -6.66 -2.95
CA ASP A 400 -8.70 -6.98 -2.43
C ASP A 400 -9.82 -7.06 -3.50
N ILE A 401 -9.46 -7.26 -4.76
CA ILE A 401 -10.40 -7.47 -5.89
C ILE A 401 -11.41 -8.62 -5.62
N ASP A 402 -11.12 -9.50 -4.68
CA ASP A 402 -12.00 -10.58 -4.24
C ASP A 402 -13.24 -10.09 -3.47
N ILE A 403 -13.27 -8.82 -2.99
CA ILE A 403 -14.44 -8.26 -2.28
C ILE A 403 -15.73 -8.37 -3.09
N TYR A 404 -15.63 -8.34 -4.42
CA TYR A 404 -16.77 -8.52 -5.32
C TYR A 404 -17.22 -9.99 -5.45
N ALA A 405 -16.42 -10.95 -4.98
CA ALA A 405 -16.77 -12.36 -4.91
C ALA A 405 -17.37 -12.76 -3.54
N ARG A 406 -17.21 -11.91 -2.51
CA ARG A 406 -17.63 -12.22 -1.14
C ARG A 406 -19.14 -12.15 -1.00
N GLU A 407 -19.76 -13.26 -0.58
CA GLU A 407 -21.19 -13.28 -0.28
C GLU A 407 -21.53 -12.33 0.87
N GLY A 408 -22.63 -11.60 0.72
CA GLY A 408 -23.07 -10.69 1.76
C GLY A 408 -22.28 -9.39 1.89
N TYR A 409 -21.22 -9.18 1.10
CA TYR A 409 -20.45 -7.94 1.16
C TYR A 409 -21.33 -6.71 0.86
N TYR A 410 -21.03 -5.57 1.44
CA TYR A 410 -21.94 -4.40 1.45
C TYR A 410 -22.33 -3.90 0.05
N ILE A 411 -21.48 -4.05 -0.97
CA ILE A 411 -21.75 -3.68 -2.37
C ILE A 411 -22.90 -4.50 -2.97
N GLY A 412 -23.03 -5.76 -2.57
CA GLY A 412 -24.11 -6.63 -3.01
C GLY A 412 -24.03 -7.11 -4.46
N TYR A 413 -22.85 -7.07 -5.05
CA TYR A 413 -22.62 -7.63 -6.37
C TYR A 413 -22.75 -9.15 -6.32
N ASP A 414 -23.55 -9.72 -7.24
CA ASP A 414 -23.83 -11.15 -7.32
C ASP A 414 -23.62 -11.66 -8.75
N ASN A 415 -22.42 -12.17 -9.01
CA ASN A 415 -22.07 -12.79 -10.29
C ASN A 415 -21.37 -14.13 -10.06
N PRO A 416 -22.06 -15.28 -10.31
CA PRO A 416 -21.46 -16.60 -10.13
C PRO A 416 -20.21 -16.85 -10.98
N THR A 417 -20.14 -16.28 -12.20
CA THR A 417 -18.97 -16.41 -13.06
C THR A 417 -17.78 -15.66 -12.47
N TYR A 418 -18.01 -14.49 -11.88
CA TYR A 418 -16.96 -13.75 -11.18
C TYR A 418 -16.43 -14.54 -9.98
N ARG A 419 -17.33 -15.11 -9.18
CA ARG A 419 -16.93 -15.98 -8.06
C ARG A 419 -16.10 -17.19 -8.49
N ASP A 420 -16.45 -17.81 -9.64
CA ASP A 420 -15.65 -18.91 -10.21
C ASP A 420 -14.24 -18.44 -10.61
N VAL A 421 -14.14 -17.30 -11.29
CA VAL A 421 -12.84 -16.73 -11.68
C VAL A 421 -11.96 -16.45 -10.46
N ILE A 422 -12.50 -15.80 -9.43
CA ILE A 422 -11.76 -15.53 -8.18
C ILE A 422 -11.41 -16.82 -7.44
N GLY A 423 -12.32 -17.81 -7.37
CA GLY A 423 -12.06 -19.11 -6.76
C GLY A 423 -10.91 -19.85 -7.45
N ARG A 424 -10.87 -19.83 -8.79
CA ARG A 424 -9.78 -20.42 -9.58
C ARG A 424 -8.47 -19.64 -9.37
N PHE A 425 -8.52 -18.29 -9.32
CA PHE A 425 -7.37 -17.45 -9.01
C PHE A 425 -6.76 -17.80 -7.66
N THR A 426 -7.62 -17.95 -6.62
CA THR A 426 -7.17 -18.31 -5.28
C THR A 426 -6.52 -19.72 -5.26
N ALA A 427 -7.12 -20.67 -5.95
CA ALA A 427 -6.64 -22.06 -5.95
C ALA A 427 -5.40 -22.29 -6.84
N SER A 428 -5.21 -21.49 -7.91
CA SER A 428 -4.12 -21.73 -8.85
C SER A 428 -2.77 -21.33 -8.30
N THR A 429 -1.76 -22.19 -8.52
CA THR A 429 -0.34 -21.92 -8.26
C THR A 429 0.46 -21.61 -9.52
N ASP A 430 -0.16 -21.67 -10.70
CA ASP A 430 0.46 -21.30 -11.97
C ASP A 430 0.44 -19.77 -12.16
N PRO A 431 1.59 -19.09 -12.20
CA PRO A 431 1.64 -17.65 -12.35
C PRO A 431 0.96 -17.13 -13.62
N ALA A 432 1.03 -17.87 -14.74
CA ALA A 432 0.42 -17.45 -15.98
C ALA A 432 -1.10 -17.54 -15.92
N GLU A 433 -1.64 -18.62 -15.33
CA GLU A 433 -3.09 -18.77 -15.11
C GLU A 433 -3.58 -17.70 -14.13
N ARG A 434 -2.86 -17.43 -13.02
CA ARG A 434 -3.21 -16.37 -12.06
C ARG A 434 -3.30 -15.00 -12.72
N SER A 435 -2.27 -14.63 -13.50
CA SER A 435 -2.26 -13.37 -14.27
C SER A 435 -3.47 -13.27 -15.21
N ALA A 436 -3.77 -14.35 -15.95
CA ALA A 436 -4.91 -14.37 -16.86
C ALA A 436 -6.25 -14.21 -16.13
N LEU A 437 -6.42 -14.87 -14.97
CA LEU A 437 -7.64 -14.79 -14.15
C LEU A 437 -7.82 -13.40 -13.51
N LEU A 438 -6.74 -12.76 -13.04
CA LEU A 438 -6.79 -11.38 -12.55
C LEU A 438 -7.20 -10.38 -13.63
N LYS A 439 -6.67 -10.52 -14.84
CA LYS A 439 -7.05 -9.68 -15.97
C LYS A 439 -8.52 -9.90 -16.37
N GLN A 440 -8.96 -11.15 -16.39
CA GLN A 440 -10.37 -11.49 -16.63
C GLN A 440 -11.29 -10.90 -15.55
N ALA A 441 -10.91 -10.94 -14.28
CA ALA A 441 -11.68 -10.35 -13.20
C ALA A 441 -11.83 -8.83 -13.37
N GLN A 442 -10.76 -8.12 -13.74
CA GLN A 442 -10.80 -6.69 -14.02
C GLN A 442 -11.73 -6.36 -15.21
N GLU A 443 -11.64 -7.13 -16.29
CA GLU A 443 -12.52 -6.96 -17.46
C GLU A 443 -14.01 -7.14 -17.11
N MET A 444 -14.33 -8.12 -16.28
CA MET A 444 -15.69 -8.37 -15.81
C MET A 444 -16.22 -7.20 -14.95
N LEU A 445 -15.40 -6.66 -14.03
CA LEU A 445 -15.79 -5.51 -13.23
C LEU A 445 -16.01 -4.25 -14.07
N ALA A 446 -15.17 -4.01 -15.06
CA ALA A 446 -15.31 -2.88 -15.99
C ALA A 446 -16.60 -2.98 -16.83
N GLU A 447 -16.99 -4.20 -17.24
CA GLU A 447 -18.22 -4.44 -17.99
C GLU A 447 -19.46 -4.31 -17.11
N ASP A 448 -19.52 -5.02 -15.99
CA ASP A 448 -20.69 -5.14 -15.12
C ASP A 448 -20.95 -3.88 -14.27
N SER A 449 -19.92 -3.07 -14.08
CA SER A 449 -19.95 -1.81 -13.31
C SER A 449 -20.65 -1.95 -11.94
N PRO A 450 -20.21 -2.88 -11.06
CA PRO A 450 -20.79 -3.00 -9.71
C PRO A 450 -20.53 -1.74 -8.85
N ALA A 451 -19.50 -0.98 -9.22
CA ALA A 451 -19.18 0.36 -8.75
C ALA A 451 -18.74 1.22 -9.94
N ALA A 452 -18.79 2.53 -9.84
CA ALA A 452 -18.01 3.38 -10.72
C ALA A 452 -16.60 3.52 -10.12
N PHE A 453 -15.61 2.93 -10.78
CA PHE A 453 -14.22 3.02 -10.39
C PHE A 453 -13.72 4.43 -10.74
N LEU A 454 -13.20 5.15 -9.76
CA LEU A 454 -12.85 6.57 -9.91
C LEU A 454 -11.36 6.77 -10.14
N PHE A 455 -10.57 6.51 -9.13
CA PHE A 455 -9.12 6.69 -9.23
C PHE A 455 -8.38 5.95 -8.12
N GLN A 456 -7.13 5.62 -8.41
CA GLN A 456 -6.16 5.16 -7.41
C GLN A 456 -5.64 6.36 -6.61
N LEU A 457 -5.62 6.26 -5.28
CA LEU A 457 -5.02 7.27 -4.43
C LEU A 457 -3.54 7.44 -4.77
N ALA A 458 -3.13 8.68 -4.96
CA ALA A 458 -1.74 9.00 -5.17
C ALA A 458 -0.93 8.83 -3.89
N LYS A 459 0.34 8.46 -4.07
CA LYS A 459 1.40 8.60 -3.06
C LYS A 459 2.22 9.85 -3.40
N PRO A 460 1.83 11.04 -2.95
CA PRO A 460 2.61 12.25 -3.17
C PRO A 460 3.81 12.26 -2.25
N GLY A 461 5.00 12.28 -2.80
CA GLY A 461 6.27 12.39 -2.08
C GLY A 461 7.12 13.55 -2.57
N VAL A 462 8.06 13.97 -1.76
CA VAL A 462 9.07 14.98 -2.09
C VAL A 462 10.40 14.59 -1.43
N ALA A 463 11.50 14.82 -2.13
CA ALA A 463 12.83 14.53 -1.61
C ALA A 463 13.84 15.57 -2.12
N ASP A 464 14.98 15.70 -1.44
CA ASP A 464 16.18 16.33 -2.01
C ASP A 464 16.50 15.66 -3.35
N ALA A 465 16.80 16.46 -4.36
CA ALA A 465 17.02 15.98 -5.72
C ALA A 465 18.11 14.90 -5.84
N ARG A 466 19.06 14.89 -4.90
CA ARG A 466 20.18 13.95 -4.83
C ARG A 466 19.85 12.61 -4.17
N ILE A 467 18.66 12.41 -3.60
CA ILE A 467 18.28 11.12 -2.98
C ILE A 467 17.72 10.21 -4.06
N GLU A 468 18.22 8.99 -4.15
CA GLU A 468 17.69 7.91 -5.00
C GLU A 468 17.23 6.74 -4.17
N GLY A 469 16.40 5.86 -4.75
CA GLY A 469 15.99 4.58 -4.16
C GLY A 469 14.73 4.65 -3.29
N LEU A 470 14.13 5.82 -3.05
CA LEU A 470 12.82 5.90 -2.42
C LEU A 470 11.75 5.27 -3.33
N TRP A 471 10.86 4.47 -2.74
CA TRP A 471 9.76 3.87 -3.49
C TRP A 471 8.80 4.95 -4.03
N GLN A 472 8.54 4.90 -5.33
CA GLN A 472 7.54 5.74 -5.97
C GLN A 472 6.14 5.29 -5.57
N ASN A 473 5.84 4.00 -5.71
CA ASN A 473 4.55 3.41 -5.34
C ASN A 473 4.59 2.85 -3.90
N ALA A 474 3.42 2.59 -3.35
CA ALA A 474 3.25 1.94 -2.04
C ALA A 474 2.32 0.73 -2.17
N PRO A 475 2.84 -0.44 -2.60
CA PRO A 475 2.09 -1.70 -2.62
C PRO A 475 1.81 -2.24 -1.21
N THR A 476 2.43 -1.67 -0.22
CA THR A 476 2.21 -1.87 1.22
C THR A 476 2.68 -0.60 1.95
N PRO A 477 2.19 -0.29 3.15
CA PRO A 477 2.77 0.75 3.97
C PRO A 477 4.24 0.42 4.27
N ALA A 478 5.17 1.15 3.66
CA ALA A 478 6.60 0.90 3.85
C ALA A 478 7.44 2.10 3.39
N ASN A 479 8.58 2.28 4.03
CA ASN A 479 9.67 3.13 3.56
C ASN A 479 10.96 2.29 3.53
N ASP A 480 11.03 1.35 2.58
CA ASP A 480 12.20 0.48 2.41
C ASP A 480 13.46 1.31 2.10
N LEU A 481 14.42 1.31 3.00
CA LEU A 481 15.66 2.08 2.92
C LEU A 481 16.84 1.28 2.34
N THR A 482 16.63 0.02 1.97
CA THR A 482 17.70 -0.89 1.52
C THR A 482 18.46 -0.37 0.30
N LYS A 483 17.80 0.38 -0.58
CA LYS A 483 18.38 0.94 -1.81
C LYS A 483 18.46 2.47 -1.79
N VAL A 484 18.08 3.11 -0.69
CA VAL A 484 18.12 4.57 -0.57
C VAL A 484 19.56 5.04 -0.41
N ARG A 485 19.94 6.03 -1.18
CA ARG A 485 21.28 6.62 -1.18
C ARG A 485 21.29 8.06 -1.64
N TRP A 486 22.33 8.76 -1.25
CA TRP A 486 22.67 10.05 -1.81
C TRP A 486 23.53 9.88 -3.08
N VAL A 487 23.24 10.67 -4.10
CA VAL A 487 24.06 10.80 -5.33
C VAL A 487 24.64 12.19 -5.43
N GLU A 488 25.75 12.33 -6.18
CA GLU A 488 26.46 13.61 -6.37
C GLU A 488 25.66 14.60 -7.26
#